data_2108211d3498eb08a983ee2c894fea39
#
_entry.id   2108211d3498eb08a983ee2c894fea39
#
_cell.length_a   1.000
_cell.length_b   1.000
_cell.length_c   1.000
_cell.angle_alpha   90.00
_cell.angle_beta   90.00
_cell.angle_gamma   90.00
#
_symmetry.space_group_name_H-M   'P 1'
#
loop_
_entity.id
_entity.type
_entity.pdbx_description
1 polymer ?
#
loop_
_entity_poly.entity_id
_entity_poly.type
_entity_poly.pdbx_seq_one_letter_code
_entity_poly.pdbx_strand_id
1 'polypeptide(L)'
;MSPNFETAATPQTVHPNNVSVSELEAHLGYWLRFVSNHVSHGFQKKAEANGVTVSEWVVLREMFRLGCTSPTVLAQVSGMSKGAVSKLIDRLESKGMVSKSILLADRRQHSIELTTEGEALVPVLAEMADQNDEEFFGKLPRELRDDLLEAMKEVARTHQLKSAPLN
;
A
#
# COMPACT_ATOMS: atom_id res chain seq x y z
N MET A 1 -24.34 3.10 18.98
CA MET A 1 -25.47 2.96 18.04
C MET A 1 -24.94 2.21 16.84
N SER A 2 -25.16 0.88 16.81
CA SER A 2 -24.68 0.03 15.69
C SER A 2 -25.63 0.19 14.51
N PRO A 3 -25.17 0.40 13.28
CA PRO A 3 -26.05 0.33 12.13
C PRO A 3 -26.48 -1.12 11.93
N ASN A 4 -27.78 -1.39 12.05
CA ASN A 4 -28.40 -2.63 11.62
C ASN A 4 -28.24 -2.74 10.11
N PHE A 5 -27.37 -3.62 9.65
CA PHE A 5 -27.41 -4.10 8.27
C PHE A 5 -28.45 -5.23 8.19
N GLU A 6 -29.72 -4.84 8.08
CA GLU A 6 -30.75 -5.76 7.65
C GLU A 6 -30.47 -6.20 6.24
N THR A 7 -30.48 -7.51 6.02
CA THR A 7 -30.45 -8.15 4.69
C THR A 7 -31.76 -7.83 3.96
N ALA A 8 -31.91 -6.60 3.49
CA ALA A 8 -32.99 -6.21 2.60
C ALA A 8 -32.64 -6.65 1.17
N ALA A 9 -33.58 -7.29 0.49
CA ALA A 9 -33.50 -7.61 -0.92
C ALA A 9 -33.06 -6.34 -1.69
N THR A 10 -32.02 -6.46 -2.49
CA THR A 10 -31.39 -5.38 -3.25
C THR A 10 -32.47 -4.62 -4.06
N PRO A 11 -32.71 -3.33 -3.82
CA PRO A 11 -33.67 -2.58 -4.64
C PRO A 11 -33.10 -2.47 -6.06
N GLN A 12 -33.86 -2.92 -7.03
CA GLN A 12 -33.57 -2.75 -8.45
C GLN A 12 -34.18 -1.44 -8.93
N THR A 13 -33.38 -0.48 -9.32
CA THR A 13 -33.88 0.71 -10.00
C THR A 13 -34.28 0.36 -11.43
N VAL A 14 -35.57 0.41 -11.74
CA VAL A 14 -36.09 0.16 -13.07
C VAL A 14 -36.08 1.47 -13.86
N HIS A 15 -35.22 1.56 -14.87
CA HIS A 15 -35.18 2.67 -15.82
C HIS A 15 -36.41 2.64 -16.74
N PRO A 16 -36.87 3.81 -17.27
CA PRO A 16 -38.04 3.88 -18.17
C PRO A 16 -37.95 2.99 -19.42
N ASN A 17 -36.77 2.48 -19.75
CA ASN A 17 -36.54 1.54 -20.84
C ASN A 17 -36.59 0.04 -20.43
N ASN A 18 -37.11 -0.27 -19.22
CA ASN A 18 -37.21 -1.63 -18.69
C ASN A 18 -35.88 -2.42 -18.60
N VAL A 19 -34.75 -1.70 -18.48
CA VAL A 19 -33.43 -2.30 -18.24
C VAL A 19 -33.18 -2.32 -16.73
N SER A 20 -33.03 -3.52 -16.18
CA SER A 20 -32.64 -3.71 -14.77
C SER A 20 -31.12 -3.47 -14.65
N VAL A 21 -30.73 -2.48 -13.83
CA VAL A 21 -29.33 -2.17 -13.54
C VAL A 21 -29.06 -2.47 -12.08
N SER A 22 -27.98 -3.20 -11.80
CA SER A 22 -27.56 -3.50 -10.43
C SER A 22 -27.13 -2.21 -9.70
N GLU A 23 -27.50 -2.10 -8.44
CA GLU A 23 -27.01 -1.02 -7.57
C GLU A 23 -25.50 -1.14 -7.37
N LEU A 24 -24.81 -0.01 -7.13
CA LEU A 24 -23.35 0.01 -6.92
C LEU A 24 -22.95 -0.86 -5.73
N GLU A 25 -23.70 -0.81 -4.67
CA GLU A 25 -23.50 -1.53 -3.42
C GLU A 25 -23.68 -3.07 -3.57
N ALA A 26 -24.28 -3.54 -4.67
CA ALA A 26 -24.34 -4.96 -4.98
C ALA A 26 -23.00 -5.52 -5.46
N HIS A 27 -22.03 -4.65 -5.79
CA HIS A 27 -20.74 -5.06 -6.34
C HIS A 27 -19.65 -5.10 -5.27
N LEU A 28 -18.99 -6.26 -5.11
CA LEU A 28 -17.86 -6.43 -4.19
C LEU A 28 -16.73 -5.41 -4.50
N GLY A 29 -16.46 -5.13 -5.77
CA GLY A 29 -15.45 -4.16 -6.18
C GLY A 29 -15.72 -2.73 -5.69
N TYR A 30 -16.99 -2.34 -5.55
CA TYR A 30 -17.37 -1.05 -4.95
C TYR A 30 -16.93 -0.99 -3.48
N TRP A 31 -17.24 -1.99 -2.69
CA TRP A 31 -16.87 -2.05 -1.26
C TRP A 31 -15.36 -2.17 -1.05
N LEU A 32 -14.68 -2.97 -1.86
CA LEU A 32 -13.22 -3.07 -1.80
C LEU A 32 -12.57 -1.71 -2.05
N ARG A 33 -13.02 -0.99 -3.07
CA ARG A 33 -12.51 0.35 -3.36
C ARG A 33 -12.85 1.35 -2.26
N PHE A 34 -14.09 1.33 -1.76
CA PHE A 34 -14.54 2.22 -0.71
C PHE A 34 -13.71 2.06 0.56
N VAL A 35 -13.55 0.82 1.05
CA VAL A 35 -12.75 0.52 2.24
C VAL A 35 -11.27 0.84 2.00
N SER A 36 -10.70 0.38 0.88
CA SER A 36 -9.29 0.62 0.55
C SER A 36 -8.93 2.11 0.51
N ASN A 37 -9.80 2.95 -0.05
CA ASN A 37 -9.57 4.40 -0.08
C ASN A 37 -9.50 5.00 1.34
N HIS A 38 -10.37 4.56 2.25
CA HIS A 38 -10.38 5.06 3.63
C HIS A 38 -9.17 4.57 4.43
N VAL A 39 -8.81 3.28 4.32
CA VAL A 39 -7.62 2.69 4.94
C VAL A 39 -6.36 3.41 4.45
N SER A 40 -6.22 3.57 3.14
CA SER A 40 -5.07 4.24 2.53
C SER A 40 -4.95 5.70 2.97
N HIS A 41 -6.06 6.44 3.03
CA HIS A 41 -6.06 7.83 3.49
C HIS A 41 -5.71 7.95 4.98
N GLY A 42 -6.15 7.00 5.82
CA GLY A 42 -5.77 6.93 7.24
C GLY A 42 -4.27 6.79 7.41
N PHE A 43 -3.67 5.84 6.71
CA PHE A 43 -2.21 5.62 6.74
C PHE A 43 -1.43 6.79 6.12
N GLN A 44 -1.92 7.36 5.01
CA GLN A 44 -1.28 8.52 4.37
C GLN A 44 -1.06 9.67 5.35
N LYS A 45 -2.07 10.03 6.15
CA LYS A 45 -1.96 11.09 7.16
C LYS A 45 -0.87 10.80 8.20
N LYS A 46 -0.77 9.54 8.64
CA LYS A 46 0.25 9.10 9.61
C LYS A 46 1.66 9.18 9.02
N ALA A 47 1.84 8.74 7.77
CA ALA A 47 3.11 8.81 7.06
C ALA A 47 3.54 10.27 6.81
N GLU A 48 2.64 11.12 6.34
CA GLU A 48 2.90 12.55 6.08
C GLU A 48 3.26 13.31 7.37
N ALA A 49 2.65 12.98 8.51
CA ALA A 49 3.00 13.55 9.81
C ALA A 49 4.45 13.20 10.23
N ASN A 50 5.04 12.14 9.64
CA ASN A 50 6.44 11.74 9.82
C ASN A 50 7.34 12.15 8.64
N GLY A 51 6.87 13.07 7.81
CA GLY A 51 7.66 13.68 6.74
C GLY A 51 7.85 12.80 5.49
N VAL A 52 7.09 11.70 5.34
CA VAL A 52 7.19 10.81 4.20
C VAL A 52 5.82 10.57 3.54
N THR A 53 5.84 10.31 2.24
CA THR A 53 4.67 9.85 1.50
C THR A 53 4.54 8.32 1.59
N VAL A 54 3.35 7.78 1.26
CA VAL A 54 3.14 6.32 1.20
C VAL A 54 4.11 5.65 0.22
N SER A 55 4.38 6.27 -0.94
CA SER A 55 5.34 5.72 -1.91
C SER A 55 6.78 5.73 -1.38
N GLU A 56 7.17 6.76 -0.63
CA GLU A 56 8.47 6.81 0.06
C GLU A 56 8.57 5.74 1.16
N TRP A 57 7.50 5.53 1.92
CA TRP A 57 7.41 4.45 2.89
C TRP A 57 7.65 3.07 2.26
N VAL A 58 7.01 2.78 1.12
CA VAL A 58 7.21 1.50 0.41
C VAL A 58 8.68 1.30 0.05
N VAL A 59 9.35 2.35 -0.46
CA VAL A 59 10.78 2.30 -0.79
C VAL A 59 11.64 2.07 0.46
N LEU A 60 11.42 2.83 1.54
CA LEU A 60 12.14 2.67 2.80
C LEU A 60 11.95 1.26 3.37
N ARG A 61 10.74 0.72 3.35
CA ARG A 61 10.41 -0.63 3.84
C ARG A 61 11.13 -1.73 3.06
N GLU A 62 11.16 -1.62 1.72
CA GLU A 62 11.89 -2.56 0.88
C GLU A 62 13.41 -2.44 1.05
N MET A 63 13.94 -1.23 1.20
CA MET A 63 15.36 -1.03 1.51
C MET A 63 15.75 -1.62 2.86
N PHE A 64 14.91 -1.46 3.88
CA PHE A 64 15.12 -2.05 5.21
C PHE A 64 15.19 -3.58 5.15
N ARG A 65 14.35 -4.20 4.32
CA ARG A 65 14.34 -5.64 4.10
C ARG A 65 15.55 -6.15 3.31
N LEU A 66 16.01 -5.37 2.33
CA LEU A 66 17.08 -5.79 1.41
C LEU A 66 18.48 -5.42 1.90
N GLY A 67 18.59 -4.42 2.76
CA GLY A 67 19.86 -3.78 3.09
C GLY A 67 20.40 -2.95 1.91
N CYS A 68 21.71 -2.98 1.70
CA CYS A 68 22.34 -2.34 0.55
C CYS A 68 21.80 -2.93 -0.76
N THR A 69 21.27 -2.09 -1.65
CA THR A 69 20.57 -2.53 -2.86
C THR A 69 20.80 -1.56 -4.03
N SER A 70 20.10 -1.75 -5.14
CA SER A 70 20.16 -0.87 -6.31
C SER A 70 18.77 -0.36 -6.71
N PRO A 71 18.67 0.80 -7.39
CA PRO A 71 17.39 1.31 -7.90
C PRO A 71 16.65 0.32 -8.80
N THR A 72 17.40 -0.51 -9.53
CA THR A 72 16.82 -1.52 -10.42
C THR A 72 16.14 -2.64 -9.63
N VAL A 73 16.78 -3.13 -8.57
CA VAL A 73 16.21 -4.16 -7.69
C VAL A 73 14.97 -3.60 -6.98
N LEU A 74 15.04 -2.37 -6.45
CA LEU A 74 13.89 -1.73 -5.82
C LEU A 74 12.71 -1.58 -6.77
N ALA A 75 12.95 -1.20 -8.03
CA ALA A 75 11.90 -1.11 -9.04
C ALA A 75 11.22 -2.46 -9.29
N GLN A 76 11.99 -3.55 -9.32
CA GLN A 76 11.46 -4.90 -9.50
C GLN A 76 10.58 -5.35 -8.34
N VAL A 77 11.06 -5.17 -7.09
CA VAL A 77 10.36 -5.66 -5.90
C VAL A 77 9.16 -4.80 -5.52
N SER A 78 9.23 -3.48 -5.74
CA SER A 78 8.13 -2.56 -5.46
C SER A 78 7.07 -2.51 -6.57
N GLY A 79 7.36 -3.06 -7.75
CA GLY A 79 6.48 -2.97 -8.93
C GLY A 79 6.41 -1.57 -9.55
N MET A 80 7.27 -0.65 -9.12
CA MET A 80 7.33 0.71 -9.64
C MET A 80 8.20 0.80 -10.90
N SER A 81 8.01 1.85 -11.71
CA SER A 81 8.93 2.14 -12.79
C SER A 81 10.31 2.62 -12.25
N LYS A 82 11.39 2.34 -12.99
CA LYS A 82 12.74 2.81 -12.62
C LYS A 82 12.80 4.33 -12.42
N GLY A 83 12.10 5.10 -13.27
CA GLY A 83 12.03 6.55 -13.15
C GLY A 83 11.31 7.02 -11.87
N ALA A 84 10.24 6.34 -11.46
CA ALA A 84 9.54 6.64 -10.21
C ALA A 84 10.46 6.36 -9.00
N VAL A 85 11.09 5.18 -8.97
CA VAL A 85 12.03 4.81 -7.90
C VAL A 85 13.19 5.80 -7.80
N SER A 86 13.81 6.19 -8.92
CA SER A 86 14.90 7.19 -8.91
C SER A 86 14.45 8.51 -8.27
N LYS A 87 13.27 9.02 -8.64
CA LYS A 87 12.74 10.26 -8.05
C LYS A 87 12.44 10.13 -6.55
N LEU A 88 12.00 8.95 -6.09
CA LEU A 88 11.76 8.69 -4.67
C LEU A 88 13.08 8.64 -3.90
N ILE A 89 14.09 7.96 -4.43
CA ILE A 89 15.43 7.89 -3.84
C ILE A 89 16.04 9.30 -3.73
N ASP A 90 15.96 10.14 -4.79
CA ASP A 90 16.47 11.51 -4.77
C ASP A 90 15.80 12.34 -3.64
N ARG A 91 14.48 12.18 -3.47
CA ARG A 91 13.75 12.83 -2.38
C ARG A 91 14.15 12.32 -1.00
N LEU A 92 14.28 11.02 -0.84
CA LEU A 92 14.69 10.41 0.43
C LEU A 92 16.14 10.77 0.79
N GLU A 93 17.03 10.87 -0.20
CA GLU A 93 18.39 11.37 -0.01
C GLU A 93 18.37 12.84 0.44
N SER A 94 17.57 13.69 -0.19
CA SER A 94 17.42 15.09 0.23
C SER A 94 16.84 15.26 1.64
N LYS A 95 16.11 14.25 2.14
CA LYS A 95 15.60 14.18 3.51
C LYS A 95 16.59 13.52 4.48
N GLY A 96 17.77 13.10 4.02
CA GLY A 96 18.79 12.45 4.84
C GLY A 96 18.46 11.01 5.25
N MET A 97 17.47 10.36 4.62
CA MET A 97 17.02 9.00 4.98
C MET A 97 17.71 7.90 4.18
N VAL A 98 18.33 8.25 3.05
CA VAL A 98 19.00 7.34 2.14
C VAL A 98 20.34 7.95 1.74
N SER A 99 21.36 7.12 1.61
CA SER A 99 22.65 7.45 1.03
C SER A 99 22.87 6.68 -0.27
N LYS A 100 23.53 7.36 -1.23
CA LYS A 100 23.97 6.77 -2.49
C LYS A 100 25.47 6.61 -2.45
N SER A 101 25.96 5.45 -2.82
CA SER A 101 27.39 5.21 -3.02
C SER A 101 27.66 4.65 -4.42
N ILE A 102 28.84 4.96 -4.94
CA ILE A 102 29.32 4.42 -6.22
C ILE A 102 30.18 3.22 -5.86
N LEU A 103 29.81 2.04 -6.35
CA LEU A 103 30.66 0.86 -6.18
C LEU A 103 31.97 1.06 -6.96
N LEU A 104 33.09 1.01 -6.22
CA LEU A 104 34.44 1.18 -6.79
C LEU A 104 34.76 0.17 -7.91
N ALA A 105 34.08 -1.00 -7.89
CA ALA A 105 34.28 -2.08 -8.86
C ALA A 105 33.57 -1.83 -10.19
N ASP A 106 32.47 -1.08 -10.22
CA ASP A 106 31.75 -0.70 -11.44
C ASP A 106 31.08 0.68 -11.26
N ARG A 107 31.67 1.69 -11.86
CA ARG A 107 31.17 3.08 -11.82
C ARG A 107 29.76 3.27 -12.39
N ARG A 108 29.16 2.22 -12.98
CA ARG A 108 27.81 2.23 -13.52
C ARG A 108 26.76 1.69 -12.53
N GLN A 109 27.20 1.06 -11.43
CA GLN A 109 26.30 0.55 -10.41
C GLN A 109 26.29 1.46 -9.20
N HIS A 110 25.17 2.16 -9.02
CA HIS A 110 24.87 2.90 -7.79
C HIS A 110 24.29 1.93 -6.78
N SER A 111 24.92 1.82 -5.62
CA SER A 111 24.31 1.21 -4.45
C SER A 111 23.62 2.28 -3.62
N ILE A 112 22.52 1.89 -2.99
CA ILE A 112 21.73 2.72 -2.11
C ILE A 112 21.50 1.96 -0.82
N GLU A 113 21.56 2.68 0.28
CA GLU A 113 21.34 2.14 1.61
C GLU A 113 20.61 3.16 2.49
N LEU A 114 19.95 2.69 3.53
CA LEU A 114 19.37 3.56 4.54
C LEU A 114 20.47 4.23 5.34
N THR A 115 20.23 5.47 5.76
CA THR A 115 21.01 6.11 6.82
C THR A 115 20.51 5.62 8.17
N THR A 116 21.22 5.98 9.25
CA THR A 116 20.77 5.71 10.63
C THR A 116 19.38 6.29 10.89
N GLU A 117 19.08 7.47 10.35
CA GLU A 117 17.79 8.13 10.45
C GLU A 117 16.71 7.36 9.67
N GLY A 118 17.04 6.90 8.47
CA GLY A 118 16.15 6.06 7.65
C GLY A 118 15.85 4.72 8.32
N GLU A 119 16.87 4.05 8.87
CA GLU A 119 16.69 2.80 9.60
C GLU A 119 15.83 2.96 10.85
N ALA A 120 16.01 4.05 11.60
CA ALA A 120 15.21 4.34 12.80
C ALA A 120 13.75 4.68 12.48
N LEU A 121 13.47 5.27 11.33
CA LEU A 121 12.12 5.65 10.92
C LEU A 121 11.27 4.46 10.49
N VAL A 122 11.86 3.43 9.88
CA VAL A 122 11.10 2.28 9.33
C VAL A 122 10.26 1.55 10.39
N PRO A 123 10.78 1.18 11.58
CA PRO A 123 9.95 0.56 12.62
C PRO A 123 8.80 1.45 13.08
N VAL A 124 9.00 2.76 13.19
CA VAL A 124 7.97 3.72 13.58
C VAL A 124 6.81 3.73 12.58
N LEU A 125 7.13 3.77 11.29
CA LEU A 125 6.11 3.73 10.22
C LEU A 125 5.44 2.36 10.12
N ALA A 126 6.15 1.27 10.40
CA ALA A 126 5.57 -0.07 10.46
C ALA A 126 4.52 -0.18 11.57
N GLU A 127 4.84 0.30 12.78
CA GLU A 127 3.88 0.35 13.90
C GLU A 127 2.64 1.19 13.54
N MET A 128 2.83 2.31 12.86
CA MET A 128 1.70 3.13 12.40
C MET A 128 0.83 2.42 11.35
N ALA A 129 1.42 1.59 10.48
CA ALA A 129 0.66 0.77 9.55
C ALA A 129 -0.14 -0.29 10.31
N ASP A 130 0.46 -0.96 11.29
CA ASP A 130 -0.22 -1.95 12.14
C ASP A 130 -1.37 -1.31 12.94
N GLN A 131 -1.14 -0.12 13.52
CA GLN A 131 -2.19 0.64 14.20
C GLN A 131 -3.33 1.05 13.25
N ASN A 132 -3.00 1.45 12.02
CA ASN A 132 -4.00 1.78 11.03
C ASN A 132 -4.88 0.57 10.68
N ASP A 133 -4.28 -0.60 10.51
CA ASP A 133 -5.02 -1.84 10.27
C ASP A 133 -5.91 -2.21 11.46
N GLU A 134 -5.42 -2.05 12.70
CA GLU A 134 -6.21 -2.30 13.89
C GLU A 134 -7.38 -1.30 14.06
N GLU A 135 -7.20 -0.01 13.68
CA GLU A 135 -8.28 0.98 13.69
C GLU A 135 -9.44 0.60 12.76
N PHE A 136 -9.13 0.07 11.57
CA PHE A 136 -10.14 -0.30 10.57
C PHE A 136 -10.71 -1.70 10.77
N PHE A 137 -9.88 -2.67 11.12
CA PHE A 137 -10.23 -4.09 11.11
C PHE A 137 -10.23 -4.73 12.50
N GLY A 138 -9.75 -4.05 13.55
CA GLY A 138 -9.61 -4.62 14.89
C GLY A 138 -10.91 -5.04 15.55
N LYS A 139 -12.04 -4.47 15.12
CA LYS A 139 -13.37 -4.88 15.62
C LYS A 139 -13.93 -6.15 14.97
N LEU A 140 -13.32 -6.62 13.88
CA LEU A 140 -13.71 -7.86 13.24
C LEU A 140 -13.16 -9.05 14.04
N PRO A 141 -13.90 -10.17 14.15
CA PRO A 141 -13.37 -11.42 14.68
C PRO A 141 -12.08 -11.82 13.92
N ARG A 142 -11.12 -12.41 14.64
CA ARG A 142 -9.83 -12.81 14.06
C ARG A 142 -10.01 -13.73 12.85
N GLU A 143 -10.86 -14.72 12.96
CA GLU A 143 -11.15 -15.66 11.87
C GLU A 143 -11.64 -14.94 10.62
N LEU A 144 -12.53 -13.95 10.75
CA LEU A 144 -13.03 -13.18 9.63
C LEU A 144 -11.93 -12.31 8.99
N ARG A 145 -11.00 -11.77 9.80
CA ARG A 145 -9.83 -11.03 9.26
C ARG A 145 -8.90 -11.94 8.47
N ASP A 146 -8.63 -13.12 8.99
CA ASP A 146 -7.78 -14.12 8.34
C ASP A 146 -8.43 -14.60 7.03
N ASP A 147 -9.73 -14.88 7.02
CA ASP A 147 -10.49 -15.26 5.82
C ASP A 147 -10.50 -14.15 4.76
N LEU A 148 -10.69 -12.90 5.16
CA LEU A 148 -10.65 -11.75 4.26
C LEU A 148 -9.27 -11.59 3.61
N LEU A 149 -8.20 -11.74 4.39
CA LEU A 149 -6.83 -11.68 3.89
C LEU A 149 -6.55 -12.80 2.87
N GLU A 150 -6.94 -14.03 3.18
CA GLU A 150 -6.75 -15.16 2.26
C GLU A 150 -7.60 -15.03 0.99
N ALA A 151 -8.83 -14.55 1.08
CA ALA A 151 -9.66 -14.26 -0.08
C ALA A 151 -9.00 -13.23 -1.01
N MET A 152 -8.45 -12.15 -0.48
CA MET A 152 -7.73 -11.14 -1.28
C MET A 152 -6.46 -11.72 -1.92
N LYS A 153 -5.69 -12.53 -1.18
CA LYS A 153 -4.51 -13.22 -1.73
C LYS A 153 -4.89 -14.20 -2.85
N GLU A 154 -6.01 -14.90 -2.70
CA GLU A 154 -6.49 -15.84 -3.73
C GLU A 154 -6.89 -15.11 -5.00
N VAL A 155 -7.61 -13.98 -4.90
CA VAL A 155 -7.91 -13.12 -6.05
C VAL A 155 -6.62 -12.65 -6.73
N ALA A 156 -5.63 -12.21 -5.96
CA ALA A 156 -4.35 -11.78 -6.51
C ALA A 156 -3.61 -12.91 -7.24
N ARG A 157 -3.61 -14.12 -6.69
CA ARG A 157 -3.01 -15.32 -7.31
C ARG A 157 -3.73 -15.72 -8.60
N THR A 158 -5.06 -15.83 -8.56
CA THR A 158 -5.89 -16.23 -9.68
C THR A 158 -5.74 -15.31 -10.88
N HIS A 159 -5.67 -14.00 -10.62
CA HIS A 159 -5.52 -12.98 -11.65
C HIS A 159 -4.06 -12.58 -11.93
N GLN A 160 -3.08 -13.27 -11.33
CA GLN A 160 -1.64 -13.03 -11.51
C GLN A 160 -1.25 -11.55 -11.30
N LEU A 161 -1.84 -10.89 -10.31
CA LEU A 161 -1.55 -9.50 -10.00
C LEU A 161 -0.12 -9.39 -9.47
N LYS A 162 0.75 -8.64 -10.16
CA LYS A 162 2.20 -8.59 -9.87
C LYS A 162 2.63 -7.43 -8.99
N SER A 163 1.82 -6.40 -8.90
CA SER A 163 2.09 -5.21 -8.07
C SER A 163 0.81 -4.48 -7.74
N ALA A 164 0.76 -3.85 -6.57
CA ALA A 164 -0.30 -2.90 -6.27
C ALA A 164 -0.10 -1.64 -7.13
N PRO A 165 -1.14 -1.12 -7.82
CA PRO A 165 -1.05 0.19 -8.44
C PRO A 165 -0.93 1.24 -7.34
N LEU A 166 0.25 1.84 -7.22
CA LEU A 166 0.51 2.97 -6.32
C LEU A 166 0.14 4.26 -7.07
N ASN A 167 -1.13 4.62 -7.05
CA ASN A 167 -1.64 5.90 -7.58
C ASN A 167 -1.86 6.87 -6.42
#